data_275b6b9f92f277b3f7d2d79f16465b4c
#
_entry.id   275b6b9f92f277b3f7d2d79f16465b4c
#
_cell.length_a   1.000
_cell.length_b   1.000
_cell.length_c   1.000
_cell.angle_alpha   90.00
_cell.angle_beta   90.00
_cell.angle_gamma   90.00
#
_symmetry.space_group_name_H-M   'P 1'
#
loop_
_entity.id
_entity.type
_entity.pdbx_description
1 polymer ?
#
loop_
_entity_poly.entity_id
_entity_poly.type
_entity_poly.pdbx_seq_one_letter_code
_entity_poly.pdbx_strand_id
1 'polypeptide(L)'
;MSNGLPAPGSELPPLREVVAKYELAAKKSLGQNFLYDLNLTGKIARAAGPLEEATILEIGPGPGGLTRALLTHGARRVIAVERDERCLAALAEVAAHFPGRLDVVGADALLLDYPRFLAEHGVSGPVRICANLPYNIGTPLLAGWLTQNWPPFYERMILMFQREVAERIVATPQQRADYGRLGVLANWRCETRILFDVPPSAFTPPPKITSSVVELRPRSNPSRCDAKMLEAITLAAFGQRRKMLRQSLKSLPLPIDPISILQDASIEPTRRAEEVDVEGFCALARAYALRTDEKNR
;
A
#
# COMPACT_ATOMS: atom_id res chain seq x y z
N MET A 1 -16.89 30.72 22.12
CA MET A 1 -17.90 29.78 21.59
C MET A 1 -17.36 28.39 21.88
N SER A 2 -18.02 27.64 22.74
CA SER A 2 -17.58 26.29 23.15
C SER A 2 -17.75 25.32 21.97
N ASN A 3 -16.65 24.91 21.38
CA ASN A 3 -16.61 23.78 20.45
C ASN A 3 -16.82 22.48 21.23
N GLY A 4 -18.03 22.24 21.77
CA GLY A 4 -18.40 20.98 22.38
C GLY A 4 -18.39 19.87 21.34
N LEU A 5 -17.74 18.74 21.65
CA LEU A 5 -17.83 17.52 20.84
C LEU A 5 -19.33 17.11 20.73
N PRO A 6 -19.79 16.61 19.56
CA PRO A 6 -21.17 16.18 19.38
C PRO A 6 -21.54 15.03 20.30
N ALA A 7 -22.82 14.96 20.65
CA ALA A 7 -23.31 13.87 21.48
C ALA A 7 -23.24 12.52 20.76
N PRO A 8 -22.93 11.41 21.45
CA PRO A 8 -22.95 10.08 20.88
C PRO A 8 -24.32 9.76 20.25
N GLY A 9 -24.33 9.25 19.00
CA GLY A 9 -25.53 8.90 18.26
C GLY A 9 -26.18 10.02 17.44
N SER A 10 -25.63 11.25 17.45
CA SER A 10 -26.04 12.29 16.51
C SER A 10 -25.59 11.94 15.07
N GLU A 11 -26.32 12.41 14.05
CA GLU A 11 -25.89 12.21 12.66
C GLU A 11 -24.59 12.96 12.39
N LEU A 12 -23.68 12.29 11.68
CA LEU A 12 -22.43 12.91 11.24
C LEU A 12 -22.73 14.05 10.26
N PRO A 13 -22.19 15.27 10.46
CA PRO A 13 -22.38 16.35 9.53
C PRO A 13 -21.82 15.99 8.13
N PRO A 14 -22.40 16.50 7.05
CA PRO A 14 -21.88 16.27 5.70
C PRO A 14 -20.37 16.60 5.61
N LEU A 15 -19.60 15.73 4.94
CA LEU A 15 -18.14 15.89 4.90
C LEU A 15 -17.69 17.25 4.35
N ARG A 16 -18.46 17.83 3.43
CA ARG A 16 -18.20 19.19 2.88
C ARG A 16 -18.28 20.28 3.95
N GLU A 17 -19.20 20.16 4.88
CA GLU A 17 -19.34 21.11 6.00
C GLU A 17 -18.16 20.99 6.97
N VAL A 18 -17.70 19.76 7.24
CA VAL A 18 -16.52 19.52 8.06
C VAL A 18 -15.27 20.10 7.42
N VAL A 19 -15.09 19.87 6.12
CA VAL A 19 -13.96 20.46 5.36
C VAL A 19 -14.01 21.98 5.40
N ALA A 20 -15.18 22.60 5.25
CA ALA A 20 -15.34 24.04 5.37
C ALA A 20 -15.09 24.55 6.79
N LYS A 21 -15.63 23.87 7.81
CA LYS A 21 -15.48 24.22 9.23
C LYS A 21 -14.01 24.26 9.67
N TYR A 22 -13.21 23.28 9.22
CA TYR A 22 -11.81 23.15 9.59
C TYR A 22 -10.84 23.72 8.53
N GLU A 23 -11.35 24.42 7.53
CA GLU A 23 -10.58 25.02 6.43
C GLU A 23 -9.61 24.01 5.76
N LEU A 24 -10.09 22.77 5.56
CA LEU A 24 -9.29 21.66 5.03
C LEU A 24 -9.16 21.71 3.50
N ALA A 25 -8.47 22.74 2.99
CA ALA A 25 -8.08 22.71 1.58
C ALA A 25 -7.03 21.63 1.32
N ALA A 26 -7.25 20.81 0.29
CA ALA A 26 -6.31 19.78 -0.10
C ALA A 26 -4.95 20.37 -0.51
N LYS A 27 -3.87 19.89 0.09
CA LYS A 27 -2.50 20.33 -0.20
C LYS A 27 -1.86 19.44 -1.26
N LYS A 28 -1.46 20.03 -2.39
CA LYS A 28 -0.73 19.31 -3.45
C LYS A 28 0.59 18.69 -2.93
N SER A 29 1.29 19.38 -2.03
CA SER A 29 2.54 18.90 -1.41
C SER A 29 2.34 17.62 -0.59
N LEU A 30 1.13 17.36 -0.11
CA LEU A 30 0.76 16.15 0.60
C LEU A 30 0.07 15.11 -0.30
N GLY A 31 -0.09 15.38 -1.60
CA GLY A 31 -0.76 14.48 -2.54
C GLY A 31 -2.24 14.23 -2.22
N GLN A 32 -2.91 15.18 -1.55
CA GLN A 32 -4.28 15.02 -1.05
C GLN A 32 -5.33 15.17 -2.15
N ASN A 33 -6.25 14.18 -2.22
CA ASN A 33 -7.48 14.21 -3.00
C ASN A 33 -8.57 13.55 -2.15
N PHE A 34 -9.56 14.33 -1.72
CA PHE A 34 -10.59 13.87 -0.78
C PHE A 34 -11.75 13.20 -1.50
N LEU A 35 -12.26 12.11 -0.93
CA LEU A 35 -13.45 11.40 -1.39
C LEU A 35 -14.66 11.88 -0.61
N TYR A 36 -15.67 12.45 -1.30
CA TYR A 36 -16.91 12.92 -0.66
C TYR A 36 -18.11 12.01 -0.96
N ASP A 37 -18.02 11.16 -1.97
CA ASP A 37 -19.09 10.24 -2.34
C ASP A 37 -19.19 9.08 -1.35
N LEU A 38 -20.27 9.07 -0.56
CA LEU A 38 -20.54 8.05 0.45
C LEU A 38 -20.81 6.67 -0.16
N ASN A 39 -21.38 6.60 -1.37
CA ASN A 39 -21.61 5.32 -2.05
C ASN A 39 -20.26 4.70 -2.46
N LEU A 40 -19.35 5.52 -2.93
CA LEU A 40 -18.02 5.08 -3.33
C LEU A 40 -17.19 4.65 -2.11
N THR A 41 -17.12 5.49 -1.05
CA THR A 41 -16.39 5.12 0.17
C THR A 41 -17.00 3.89 0.83
N GLY A 42 -18.33 3.74 0.80
CA GLY A 42 -19.02 2.52 1.23
C GLY A 42 -18.68 1.30 0.38
N LYS A 43 -18.53 1.46 -0.96
CA LYS A 43 -18.06 0.39 -1.84
C LYS A 43 -16.62 -0.06 -1.50
N ILE A 44 -15.73 0.90 -1.22
CA ILE A 44 -14.36 0.61 -0.78
C ILE A 44 -14.35 -0.10 0.58
N ALA A 45 -15.14 0.38 1.54
CA ALA A 45 -15.25 -0.24 2.86
C ALA A 45 -15.73 -1.70 2.78
N ARG A 46 -16.79 -1.98 1.99
CA ARG A 46 -17.28 -3.35 1.77
C ARG A 46 -16.26 -4.26 1.10
N ALA A 47 -15.38 -3.72 0.26
CA ALA A 47 -14.30 -4.51 -0.38
C ALA A 47 -13.30 -5.06 0.65
N ALA A 48 -13.16 -4.43 1.82
CA ALA A 48 -12.32 -4.93 2.89
C ALA A 48 -12.89 -6.19 3.60
N GLY A 49 -14.10 -6.63 3.25
CA GLY A 49 -14.76 -7.84 3.78
C GLY A 49 -15.50 -7.58 5.09
N PRO A 50 -15.80 -8.63 5.90
CA PRO A 50 -16.47 -8.49 7.18
C PRO A 50 -15.67 -7.59 8.11
N LEU A 51 -16.12 -6.36 8.34
CA LEU A 51 -15.35 -5.32 9.04
C LEU A 51 -15.36 -5.51 10.57
N GLU A 52 -16.36 -6.22 11.10
CA GLU A 52 -16.51 -6.57 12.51
C GLU A 52 -15.47 -7.54 13.03
N GLU A 53 -14.81 -8.27 12.13
CA GLU A 53 -13.85 -9.32 12.48
C GLU A 53 -12.41 -8.81 12.65
N ALA A 54 -12.08 -7.61 12.12
CA ALA A 54 -10.73 -7.13 12.05
C ALA A 54 -10.56 -5.69 12.58
N THR A 55 -9.34 -5.35 12.95
CA THR A 55 -8.93 -3.95 13.11
C THR A 55 -8.55 -3.40 11.73
N ILE A 56 -9.11 -2.26 11.38
CA ILE A 56 -8.78 -1.58 10.11
C ILE A 56 -7.68 -0.55 10.38
N LEU A 57 -6.58 -0.66 9.66
CA LEU A 57 -5.55 0.36 9.61
C LEU A 57 -5.81 1.24 8.39
N GLU A 58 -6.14 2.50 8.61
CA GLU A 58 -6.32 3.50 7.56
C GLU A 58 -5.15 4.46 7.54
N ILE A 59 -4.50 4.62 6.39
CA ILE A 59 -3.41 5.57 6.20
C ILE A 59 -3.89 6.75 5.38
N GLY A 60 -3.68 7.95 5.91
CA GLY A 60 -4.09 9.18 5.26
C GLY A 60 -5.61 9.35 5.18
N PRO A 61 -6.35 9.25 6.31
CA PRO A 61 -7.81 9.41 6.32
C PRO A 61 -8.27 10.79 5.84
N GLY A 62 -7.39 11.80 5.88
CA GLY A 62 -7.74 13.17 5.59
C GLY A 62 -8.89 13.65 6.49
N PRO A 63 -9.95 14.25 5.94
CA PRO A 63 -11.11 14.69 6.72
C PRO A 63 -12.04 13.55 7.16
N GLY A 64 -11.67 12.26 6.93
CA GLY A 64 -12.39 11.10 7.42
C GLY A 64 -13.49 10.55 6.48
N GLY A 65 -13.40 10.79 5.17
CA GLY A 65 -14.40 10.28 4.23
C GLY A 65 -14.51 8.76 4.20
N LEU A 66 -13.39 8.06 4.08
CA LEU A 66 -13.36 6.59 4.12
C LEU A 66 -13.50 6.08 5.56
N THR A 67 -12.90 6.76 6.56
CA THR A 67 -13.03 6.45 7.99
C THR A 67 -14.50 6.29 8.40
N ARG A 68 -15.35 7.27 8.03
CA ARG A 68 -16.78 7.24 8.31
C ARG A 68 -17.46 6.03 7.68
N ALA A 69 -17.13 5.74 6.42
CA ALA A 69 -17.71 4.59 5.73
C ALA A 69 -17.30 3.27 6.40
N LEU A 70 -16.03 3.11 6.81
CA LEU A 70 -15.56 1.93 7.53
C LEU A 70 -16.34 1.73 8.84
N LEU A 71 -16.49 2.79 9.63
CA LEU A 71 -17.19 2.74 10.92
C LEU A 71 -18.70 2.48 10.74
N THR A 72 -19.34 3.14 9.76
CA THR A 72 -20.78 2.96 9.46
C THR A 72 -21.08 1.55 8.93
N HIS A 73 -20.14 0.95 8.16
CA HIS A 73 -20.28 -0.41 7.66
C HIS A 73 -19.81 -1.48 8.67
N GLY A 74 -19.64 -1.14 9.94
CA GLY A 74 -19.47 -2.11 11.01
C GLY A 74 -18.03 -2.38 11.44
N ALA A 75 -17.01 -1.61 10.99
CA ALA A 75 -15.65 -1.83 11.45
C ALA A 75 -15.58 -1.84 12.98
N ARG A 76 -15.09 -2.94 13.55
CA ARG A 76 -14.97 -3.10 15.01
C ARG A 76 -14.10 -2.00 15.60
N ARG A 77 -12.99 -1.72 14.94
CA ARG A 77 -12.02 -0.68 15.30
C ARG A 77 -11.32 -0.17 14.06
N VAL A 78 -11.10 1.13 13.98
CA VAL A 78 -10.27 1.78 12.97
C VAL A 78 -9.12 2.49 13.68
N ILE A 79 -7.90 2.26 13.25
CA ILE A 79 -6.72 3.05 13.64
C ILE A 79 -6.37 3.89 12.43
N ALA A 80 -6.55 5.19 12.53
CA ALA A 80 -6.36 6.16 11.46
C ALA A 80 -5.07 6.94 11.68
N VAL A 81 -4.09 6.76 10.79
CA VAL A 81 -2.79 7.43 10.84
C VAL A 81 -2.78 8.59 9.87
N GLU A 82 -2.67 9.81 10.40
CA GLU A 82 -2.71 11.05 9.62
C GLU A 82 -1.51 11.95 9.97
N ARG A 83 -0.85 12.47 8.96
CA ARG A 83 0.27 13.40 9.13
C ARG A 83 -0.16 14.86 9.16
N ASP A 84 -1.27 15.19 8.51
CA ASP A 84 -1.79 16.55 8.46
C ASP A 84 -2.57 16.89 9.74
N GLU A 85 -1.92 17.61 10.66
CA GLU A 85 -2.50 17.99 11.95
C GLU A 85 -3.87 18.71 11.83
N ARG A 86 -4.11 19.39 10.72
CA ARG A 86 -5.40 20.06 10.47
C ARG A 86 -6.56 19.06 10.38
N CYS A 87 -6.29 17.85 9.92
CA CYS A 87 -7.30 16.79 9.80
C CYS A 87 -7.61 16.13 11.15
N LEU A 88 -6.70 16.21 12.14
CA LEU A 88 -6.86 15.53 13.43
C LEU A 88 -8.11 16.02 14.19
N ALA A 89 -8.39 17.33 14.13
CA ALA A 89 -9.59 17.89 14.79
C ALA A 89 -10.90 17.38 14.13
N ALA A 90 -10.93 17.27 12.80
CA ALA A 90 -12.07 16.71 12.07
C ALA A 90 -12.26 15.21 12.38
N LEU A 91 -11.17 14.46 12.49
CA LEU A 91 -11.21 13.04 12.86
C LEU A 91 -11.64 12.83 14.32
N ALA A 92 -11.30 13.74 15.23
CA ALA A 92 -11.75 13.71 16.62
C ALA A 92 -13.28 13.86 16.72
N GLU A 93 -13.91 14.68 15.84
CA GLU A 93 -15.39 14.72 15.75
C GLU A 93 -15.96 13.37 15.30
N VAL A 94 -15.35 12.73 14.32
CA VAL A 94 -15.78 11.37 13.90
C VAL A 94 -15.62 10.40 15.06
N ALA A 95 -14.52 10.44 15.80
CA ALA A 95 -14.28 9.56 16.95
C ALA A 95 -15.34 9.73 18.05
N ALA A 96 -15.80 10.96 18.27
CA ALA A 96 -16.87 11.24 19.25
C ALA A 96 -18.22 10.58 18.86
N HIS A 97 -18.51 10.40 17.57
CA HIS A 97 -19.71 9.69 17.11
C HIS A 97 -19.59 8.16 17.22
N PHE A 98 -18.37 7.64 17.26
CA PHE A 98 -18.07 6.21 17.34
C PHE A 98 -17.17 5.89 18.54
N PRO A 99 -17.63 6.11 19.79
CA PRO A 99 -16.81 5.99 20.99
C PRO A 99 -16.15 4.61 21.10
N GLY A 100 -14.84 4.61 21.30
CA GLY A 100 -14.03 3.40 21.43
C GLY A 100 -13.76 2.63 20.13
N ARG A 101 -14.23 3.14 18.97
CA ARG A 101 -14.06 2.46 17.67
C ARG A 101 -13.11 3.16 16.71
N LEU A 102 -12.67 4.39 17.00
CA LEU A 102 -11.72 5.13 16.19
C LEU A 102 -10.58 5.66 17.07
N ASP A 103 -9.37 5.23 16.74
CA ASP A 103 -8.13 5.81 17.26
C ASP A 103 -7.51 6.68 16.19
N VAL A 104 -7.27 7.95 16.51
CA VAL A 104 -6.64 8.91 15.62
C VAL A 104 -5.21 9.13 16.05
N VAL A 105 -4.25 8.88 15.16
CA VAL A 105 -2.82 8.97 15.45
C VAL A 105 -2.15 9.95 14.49
N GLY A 106 -1.57 11.02 15.06
CA GLY A 106 -0.77 11.99 14.32
C GLY A 106 0.64 11.45 14.08
N ALA A 107 0.93 10.87 12.90
CA ALA A 107 2.24 10.30 12.60
C ALA A 107 2.53 10.26 11.07
N ASP A 108 3.83 10.14 10.73
CA ASP A 108 4.25 9.84 9.38
C ASP A 108 4.25 8.31 9.17
N ALA A 109 3.35 7.83 8.33
CA ALA A 109 3.17 6.40 8.05
C ALA A 109 4.43 5.72 7.47
N LEU A 110 5.32 6.47 6.81
CA LEU A 110 6.58 5.92 6.27
C LEU A 110 7.60 5.59 7.36
N LEU A 111 7.45 6.15 8.57
CA LEU A 111 8.39 5.99 9.68
C LEU A 111 7.92 4.99 10.74
N LEU A 112 6.73 4.39 10.57
CA LEU A 112 6.17 3.46 11.56
C LEU A 112 6.79 2.06 11.46
N ASP A 113 7.18 1.53 12.60
CA ASP A 113 7.32 0.09 12.82
C ASP A 113 5.92 -0.49 13.09
N TYR A 114 5.25 -0.98 12.06
CA TYR A 114 3.85 -1.40 12.14
C TYR A 114 3.58 -2.52 13.15
N PRO A 115 4.37 -3.59 13.25
CA PRO A 115 4.17 -4.61 14.29
C PRO A 115 4.22 -4.03 15.69
N ARG A 116 5.21 -3.21 15.99
CA ARG A 116 5.36 -2.54 17.29
C ARG A 116 4.24 -1.54 17.53
N PHE A 117 3.93 -0.70 16.55
CA PHE A 117 2.86 0.29 16.60
C PHE A 117 1.50 -0.35 16.94
N LEU A 118 1.14 -1.45 16.26
CA LEU A 118 -0.11 -2.17 16.50
C LEU A 118 -0.14 -2.81 17.89
N ALA A 119 0.98 -3.37 18.36
CA ALA A 119 1.09 -3.93 19.71
C ALA A 119 0.92 -2.85 20.78
N GLU A 120 1.53 -1.66 20.63
CA GLU A 120 1.37 -0.51 21.52
C GLU A 120 -0.10 -0.01 21.59
N HIS A 121 -0.87 -0.19 20.49
CA HIS A 121 -2.30 0.10 20.44
C HIS A 121 -3.19 -1.09 20.87
N GLY A 122 -2.60 -2.15 21.45
CA GLY A 122 -3.34 -3.31 21.94
C GLY A 122 -4.06 -4.13 20.87
N VAL A 123 -3.54 -4.14 19.64
CA VAL A 123 -4.09 -4.95 18.55
C VAL A 123 -3.53 -6.37 18.63
N SER A 124 -4.41 -7.35 18.86
CA SER A 124 -4.04 -8.77 18.97
C SER A 124 -4.75 -9.68 17.95
N GLY A 125 -5.63 -9.11 17.12
CA GLY A 125 -6.41 -9.84 16.12
C GLY A 125 -5.99 -9.52 14.68
N PRO A 126 -6.76 -9.98 13.70
CA PRO A 126 -6.50 -9.71 12.29
C PRO A 126 -6.53 -8.20 11.98
N VAL A 127 -5.60 -7.78 11.14
CA VAL A 127 -5.48 -6.40 10.67
C VAL A 127 -5.73 -6.35 9.16
N ARG A 128 -6.54 -5.39 8.72
CA ARG A 128 -6.71 -5.08 7.30
C ARG A 128 -6.31 -3.64 7.04
N ILE A 129 -5.58 -3.41 5.97
CA ILE A 129 -5.23 -2.05 5.55
C ILE A 129 -6.27 -1.61 4.53
N CYS A 130 -6.97 -0.53 4.80
CA CYS A 130 -7.93 0.06 3.87
C CYS A 130 -7.65 1.55 3.75
N ALA A 131 -7.20 2.01 2.57
CA ALA A 131 -6.72 3.38 2.45
C ALA A 131 -6.89 3.97 1.03
N ASN A 132 -7.27 5.24 1.00
CA ASN A 132 -7.08 6.11 -0.15
C ASN A 132 -5.71 6.79 -0.01
N LEU A 133 -4.64 6.10 -0.40
CA LEU A 133 -3.27 6.55 -0.16
C LEU A 133 -2.94 7.86 -0.89
N PRO A 134 -2.27 8.82 -0.23
CA PRO A 134 -1.65 9.93 -0.94
C PRO A 134 -0.70 9.43 -2.03
N TYR A 135 -0.82 9.94 -3.25
CA TYR A 135 -0.11 9.39 -4.42
C TYR A 135 1.42 9.41 -4.29
N ASN A 136 1.95 10.37 -3.55
CA ASN A 136 3.40 10.53 -3.35
C ASN A 136 4.02 9.47 -2.41
N ILE A 137 3.23 8.87 -1.51
CA ILE A 137 3.72 7.88 -0.53
C ILE A 137 3.16 6.47 -0.75
N GLY A 138 2.14 6.30 -1.59
CA GLY A 138 1.46 5.00 -1.77
C GLY A 138 2.39 3.88 -2.23
N THR A 139 3.24 4.13 -3.23
CA THR A 139 4.19 3.12 -3.73
C THR A 139 5.30 2.80 -2.71
N PRO A 140 5.97 3.77 -2.06
CA PRO A 140 6.89 3.48 -0.96
C PRO A 140 6.28 2.68 0.19
N LEU A 141 5.07 3.02 0.64
CA LEU A 141 4.36 2.28 1.68
C LEU A 141 4.12 0.83 1.28
N LEU A 142 3.56 0.63 0.09
CA LEU A 142 3.30 -0.73 -0.43
C LEU A 142 4.59 -1.54 -0.50
N ALA A 143 5.66 -0.99 -1.07
CA ALA A 143 6.96 -1.67 -1.14
C ALA A 143 7.47 -2.03 0.25
N GLY A 144 7.39 -1.11 1.22
CA GLY A 144 7.78 -1.35 2.61
C GLY A 144 6.99 -2.51 3.24
N TRP A 145 5.66 -2.54 3.07
CA TRP A 145 4.83 -3.64 3.59
C TRP A 145 5.11 -4.99 2.92
N LEU A 146 5.43 -5.02 1.63
CA LEU A 146 5.76 -6.25 0.90
C LEU A 146 7.13 -6.81 1.25
N THR A 147 8.07 -5.98 1.71
CA THR A 147 9.45 -6.38 2.01
C THR A 147 9.71 -6.65 3.50
N GLN A 148 8.70 -6.50 4.35
CA GLN A 148 8.77 -6.85 5.76
C GLN A 148 8.94 -8.36 6.01
N ASN A 149 9.23 -8.71 7.27
CA ASN A 149 9.28 -10.09 7.71
C ASN A 149 7.95 -10.82 7.41
N TRP A 150 8.05 -12.10 7.10
CA TRP A 150 6.90 -12.93 6.77
C TRP A 150 6.63 -13.93 7.90
N PRO A 151 5.38 -14.16 8.33
CA PRO A 151 4.12 -13.62 7.80
C PRO A 151 3.93 -12.13 8.09
N PRO A 152 3.15 -11.40 7.25
CA PRO A 152 2.94 -9.98 7.43
C PRO A 152 1.99 -9.70 8.60
N PHE A 153 1.97 -8.46 9.10
CA PHE A 153 1.04 -8.01 10.15
C PHE A 153 -0.41 -7.84 9.66
N TYR A 154 -0.66 -7.95 8.37
CA TYR A 154 -1.98 -7.75 7.76
C TYR A 154 -2.46 -9.03 7.04
N GLU A 155 -3.78 -9.22 7.00
CA GLU A 155 -4.41 -10.32 6.24
C GLU A 155 -4.96 -9.89 4.87
N ARG A 156 -5.13 -8.58 4.65
CA ARG A 156 -5.67 -8.01 3.41
C ARG A 156 -5.32 -6.54 3.32
N MET A 157 -5.09 -6.08 2.09
CA MET A 157 -4.97 -4.65 1.78
C MET A 157 -5.99 -4.28 0.69
N ILE A 158 -6.75 -3.20 0.90
CA ILE A 158 -7.62 -2.54 -0.06
C ILE A 158 -7.10 -1.14 -0.24
N LEU A 159 -6.39 -0.89 -1.32
CA LEU A 159 -5.63 0.33 -1.53
C LEU A 159 -6.03 1.00 -2.83
N MET A 160 -6.07 2.32 -2.82
CA MET A 160 -6.32 3.08 -4.03
C MET A 160 -5.03 3.67 -4.57
N PHE A 161 -4.84 3.51 -5.88
CA PHE A 161 -3.70 4.05 -6.63
C PHE A 161 -4.20 4.71 -7.91
N GLN A 162 -3.35 5.52 -8.54
CA GLN A 162 -3.54 5.91 -9.92
C GLN A 162 -3.59 4.64 -10.80
N ARG A 163 -4.44 4.63 -11.83
CA ARG A 163 -4.71 3.45 -12.65
C ARG A 163 -3.42 2.81 -13.21
N GLU A 164 -2.52 3.60 -13.73
CA GLU A 164 -1.21 3.12 -14.22
C GLU A 164 -0.41 2.39 -13.13
N VAL A 165 -0.44 2.90 -11.88
CA VAL A 165 0.24 2.24 -10.76
C VAL A 165 -0.47 0.95 -10.37
N ALA A 166 -1.80 0.94 -10.37
CA ALA A 166 -2.61 -0.26 -10.11
C ALA A 166 -2.33 -1.36 -11.15
N GLU A 167 -2.28 -1.00 -12.44
CA GLU A 167 -1.92 -1.91 -13.53
C GLU A 167 -0.52 -2.50 -13.32
N ARG A 168 0.46 -1.71 -12.90
CA ARG A 168 1.81 -2.19 -12.57
C ARG A 168 1.85 -3.12 -11.36
N ILE A 169 1.00 -2.91 -10.34
CA ILE A 169 0.91 -3.78 -9.16
C ILE A 169 0.44 -5.17 -9.54
N VAL A 170 -0.58 -5.26 -10.39
CA VAL A 170 -1.19 -6.54 -10.75
C VAL A 170 -0.55 -7.21 -11.97
N ALA A 171 0.34 -6.51 -12.67
CA ALA A 171 0.95 -7.00 -13.89
C ALA A 171 1.80 -8.24 -13.65
N THR A 172 1.76 -9.14 -14.64
CA THR A 172 2.57 -10.35 -14.75
C THR A 172 3.37 -10.31 -16.06
N PRO A 173 4.27 -11.25 -16.34
CA PRO A 173 4.99 -11.28 -17.62
C PRO A 173 4.10 -11.28 -18.88
N GLN A 174 2.80 -11.60 -18.76
CA GLN A 174 1.83 -11.52 -19.85
C GLN A 174 1.48 -10.06 -20.20
N GLN A 175 1.51 -9.15 -19.22
CA GLN A 175 1.32 -7.71 -19.38
C GLN A 175 2.69 -7.00 -19.40
N ARG A 176 3.55 -7.36 -20.36
CA ARG A 176 4.95 -6.89 -20.43
C ARG A 176 5.08 -5.37 -20.30
N ALA A 177 4.16 -4.58 -20.84
CA ALA A 177 4.24 -3.12 -20.80
C ALA A 177 4.24 -2.58 -19.37
N ASP A 178 3.42 -3.15 -18.49
CA ASP A 178 3.20 -2.70 -17.12
C ASP A 178 4.02 -3.48 -16.10
N TYR A 179 4.44 -4.72 -16.46
CA TYR A 179 5.21 -5.57 -15.58
C TYR A 179 6.57 -4.95 -15.24
N GLY A 180 6.85 -4.82 -13.96
CA GLY A 180 8.07 -4.20 -13.47
C GLY A 180 8.34 -4.57 -12.01
N ARG A 181 9.29 -3.86 -11.39
CA ARG A 181 9.70 -4.09 -9.99
C ARG A 181 8.51 -4.21 -9.04
N LEU A 182 7.54 -3.30 -9.13
CA LEU A 182 6.38 -3.29 -8.23
C LEU A 182 5.50 -4.53 -8.42
N GLY A 183 5.29 -4.96 -9.68
CA GLY A 183 4.56 -6.18 -10.00
C GLY A 183 5.27 -7.43 -9.46
N VAL A 184 6.60 -7.51 -9.57
CA VAL A 184 7.36 -8.63 -8.99
C VAL A 184 7.18 -8.69 -7.48
N LEU A 185 7.38 -7.57 -6.75
CA LEU A 185 7.26 -7.53 -5.29
C LEU A 185 5.83 -7.85 -4.83
N ALA A 186 4.82 -7.28 -5.49
CA ALA A 186 3.43 -7.49 -5.13
C ALA A 186 3.01 -8.96 -5.35
N ASN A 187 3.30 -9.50 -6.53
CA ASN A 187 2.92 -10.88 -6.87
C ASN A 187 3.82 -11.94 -6.18
N TRP A 188 4.99 -11.56 -5.68
CA TRP A 188 5.78 -12.42 -4.80
C TRP A 188 5.06 -12.72 -3.49
N ARG A 189 4.56 -11.69 -2.83
CA ARG A 189 3.96 -11.78 -1.48
C ARG A 189 2.46 -11.96 -1.47
N CYS A 190 1.76 -11.47 -2.51
CA CYS A 190 0.30 -11.40 -2.51
C CYS A 190 -0.32 -11.95 -3.80
N GLU A 191 -1.56 -12.35 -3.70
CA GLU A 191 -2.49 -12.40 -4.82
C GLU A 191 -3.07 -11.01 -5.01
N THR A 192 -2.99 -10.50 -6.24
CA THR A 192 -3.34 -9.11 -6.54
C THR A 192 -4.44 -9.03 -7.58
N ARG A 193 -5.39 -8.09 -7.42
CA ARG A 193 -6.39 -7.81 -8.43
C ARG A 193 -6.90 -6.37 -8.34
N ILE A 194 -7.24 -5.78 -9.48
CA ILE A 194 -8.01 -4.54 -9.55
C ILE A 194 -9.48 -4.89 -9.32
N LEU A 195 -10.12 -4.19 -8.37
CA LEU A 195 -11.53 -4.41 -8.05
C LEU A 195 -12.46 -3.54 -8.89
N PHE A 196 -12.14 -2.26 -9.02
CA PHE A 196 -12.88 -1.29 -9.82
C PHE A 196 -12.11 0.02 -9.98
N ASP A 197 -12.50 0.77 -10.99
CA ASP A 197 -11.97 2.10 -11.26
C ASP A 197 -12.78 3.19 -10.54
N VAL A 198 -12.10 4.30 -10.24
CA VAL A 198 -12.65 5.49 -9.59
C VAL A 198 -12.37 6.71 -10.47
N PRO A 199 -13.41 7.35 -11.03
CA PRO A 199 -13.22 8.47 -11.93
C PRO A 199 -12.70 9.71 -11.19
N PRO A 200 -12.00 10.63 -11.88
CA PRO A 200 -11.52 11.87 -11.29
C PRO A 200 -12.60 12.71 -10.62
N SER A 201 -13.83 12.69 -11.14
CA SER A 201 -14.97 13.42 -10.60
C SER A 201 -15.40 13.02 -9.19
N ALA A 202 -14.97 11.85 -8.70
CA ALA A 202 -15.23 11.40 -7.34
C ALA A 202 -14.39 12.13 -6.27
N PHE A 203 -13.37 12.85 -6.69
CA PHE A 203 -12.41 13.51 -5.79
C PHE A 203 -12.57 15.02 -5.76
N THR A 204 -12.16 15.61 -4.66
CA THR A 204 -12.02 17.08 -4.52
C THR A 204 -10.63 17.40 -3.91
N PRO A 205 -9.77 18.12 -4.64
CA PRO A 205 -9.90 18.45 -6.08
C PRO A 205 -9.79 17.18 -6.96
N PRO A 206 -10.33 17.21 -8.19
CA PRO A 206 -10.22 16.06 -9.08
C PRO A 206 -8.77 15.86 -9.53
N PRO A 207 -8.21 14.63 -9.46
CA PRO A 207 -6.92 14.31 -10.06
C PRO A 207 -7.02 14.33 -11.59
N LYS A 208 -5.87 14.38 -12.27
CA LYS A 208 -5.83 14.40 -13.74
C LYS A 208 -6.19 13.05 -14.40
N ILE A 209 -6.08 11.96 -13.65
CA ILE A 209 -6.22 10.61 -14.17
C ILE A 209 -7.12 9.76 -13.26
N THR A 210 -7.71 8.74 -13.83
CA THR A 210 -8.50 7.72 -13.13
C THR A 210 -7.65 7.02 -12.08
N SER A 211 -8.27 6.69 -10.94
CA SER A 211 -7.70 5.83 -9.91
C SER A 211 -8.34 4.43 -9.97
N SER A 212 -7.69 3.46 -9.36
CA SER A 212 -8.23 2.11 -9.24
C SER A 212 -8.03 1.59 -7.82
N VAL A 213 -9.00 0.84 -7.34
CA VAL A 213 -8.91 0.13 -6.05
C VAL A 213 -8.34 -1.25 -6.30
N VAL A 214 -7.26 -1.57 -5.61
CA VAL A 214 -6.52 -2.83 -5.71
C VAL A 214 -6.69 -3.60 -4.41
N GLU A 215 -6.99 -4.89 -4.54
CA GLU A 215 -6.90 -5.84 -3.44
C GLU A 215 -5.58 -6.60 -3.51
N LEU A 216 -4.93 -6.73 -2.36
CA LEU A 216 -3.76 -7.59 -2.18
C LEU A 216 -4.03 -8.53 -0.99
N ARG A 217 -3.93 -9.83 -1.23
CA ARG A 217 -4.07 -10.88 -0.21
C ARG A 217 -2.76 -11.61 -0.03
N PRO A 218 -2.19 -11.65 1.19
CA PRO A 218 -0.96 -12.38 1.44
C PRO A 218 -1.07 -13.85 1.03
N ARG A 219 -0.03 -14.35 0.34
CA ARG A 219 0.10 -15.77 0.03
C ARG A 219 0.45 -16.53 1.30
N SER A 220 -0.09 -17.70 1.50
CA SER A 220 0.26 -18.56 2.63
C SER A 220 1.72 -19.05 2.57
N ASN A 221 2.24 -19.25 1.37
CA ASN A 221 3.60 -19.78 1.17
C ASN A 221 4.29 -19.11 -0.05
N PRO A 222 4.73 -17.85 0.08
CA PRO A 222 5.47 -17.18 -0.99
C PRO A 222 6.83 -17.83 -1.19
N SER A 223 7.37 -17.74 -2.41
CA SER A 223 8.72 -18.24 -2.72
C SER A 223 9.76 -17.65 -1.78
N ARG A 224 10.59 -18.52 -1.21
CA ARG A 224 11.60 -18.09 -0.23
C ARG A 224 12.76 -17.39 -0.92
N CYS A 225 12.99 -16.15 -0.59
CA CYS A 225 14.21 -15.39 -0.88
C CYS A 225 14.33 -14.23 0.10
N ASP A 226 15.53 -13.66 0.18
CA ASP A 226 15.76 -12.46 0.97
C ASP A 226 15.14 -11.23 0.26
N ALA A 227 14.40 -10.42 1.00
CA ALA A 227 13.68 -9.27 0.46
C ALA A 227 14.63 -8.20 -0.11
N LYS A 228 15.77 -7.94 0.58
CA LYS A 228 16.76 -6.95 0.15
C LYS A 228 17.45 -7.41 -1.14
N MET A 229 17.75 -8.70 -1.24
CA MET A 229 18.34 -9.26 -2.45
C MET A 229 17.35 -9.19 -3.62
N LEU A 230 16.07 -9.50 -3.40
CA LEU A 230 15.04 -9.37 -4.43
C LEU A 230 14.85 -7.91 -4.87
N GLU A 231 14.89 -6.96 -3.95
CA GLU A 231 14.84 -5.54 -4.27
C GLU A 231 16.06 -5.11 -5.10
N ALA A 232 17.26 -5.53 -4.73
CA ALA A 232 18.49 -5.21 -5.47
C ALA A 232 18.43 -5.77 -6.90
N ILE A 233 18.08 -7.05 -7.04
CA ILE A 233 17.94 -7.72 -8.35
C ILE A 233 16.89 -7.03 -9.22
N THR A 234 15.69 -6.78 -8.69
CA THR A 234 14.62 -6.14 -9.46
C THR A 234 14.94 -4.69 -9.83
N LEU A 235 15.61 -3.95 -8.94
CA LEU A 235 16.07 -2.60 -9.23
C LEU A 235 17.09 -2.60 -10.37
N ALA A 236 18.10 -3.48 -10.32
CA ALA A 236 19.11 -3.61 -11.37
C ALA A 236 18.49 -4.05 -12.70
N ALA A 237 17.62 -5.07 -12.68
CA ALA A 237 17.01 -5.64 -13.88
C ALA A 237 16.10 -4.63 -14.59
N PHE A 238 15.20 -3.95 -13.87
CA PHE A 238 14.23 -3.01 -14.44
C PHE A 238 14.78 -1.59 -14.59
N GLY A 239 15.87 -1.23 -13.92
CA GLY A 239 16.57 0.04 -14.10
C GLY A 239 17.11 0.23 -15.53
N GLN A 240 17.38 -0.86 -16.25
CA GLN A 240 17.80 -0.87 -17.64
C GLN A 240 16.89 -1.80 -18.48
N ARG A 241 15.58 -1.62 -18.39
CA ARG A 241 14.53 -2.49 -18.90
C ARG A 241 14.76 -3.01 -20.34
N ARG A 242 15.28 -2.16 -21.25
CA ARG A 242 15.51 -2.53 -22.65
C ARG A 242 16.75 -3.41 -22.89
N LYS A 243 17.62 -3.56 -21.87
CA LYS A 243 18.82 -4.40 -21.96
C LYS A 243 18.55 -5.84 -21.53
N MET A 244 19.39 -6.76 -22.03
CA MET A 244 19.42 -8.15 -21.58
C MET A 244 19.89 -8.21 -20.12
N LEU A 245 19.44 -9.23 -19.37
CA LEU A 245 19.78 -9.40 -17.95
C LEU A 245 21.28 -9.44 -17.69
N ARG A 246 22.07 -10.10 -18.56
CA ARG A 246 23.55 -10.10 -18.46
C ARG A 246 24.17 -8.69 -18.47
N GLN A 247 23.46 -7.68 -18.98
CA GLN A 247 23.91 -6.30 -19.00
C GLN A 247 23.31 -5.46 -17.86
N SER A 248 22.02 -5.61 -17.60
CA SER A 248 21.35 -4.83 -16.57
C SER A 248 21.83 -5.20 -15.16
N LEU A 249 22.09 -6.49 -14.90
CA LEU A 249 22.61 -6.95 -13.60
C LEU A 249 24.04 -6.52 -13.29
N LYS A 250 24.79 -5.95 -14.24
CA LYS A 250 26.08 -5.31 -13.95
C LYS A 250 25.98 -4.11 -13.02
N SER A 251 24.78 -3.55 -12.85
CA SER A 251 24.52 -2.44 -11.91
C SER A 251 24.25 -2.89 -10.47
N LEU A 252 24.36 -4.18 -10.16
CA LEU A 252 24.24 -4.67 -8.78
C LEU A 252 25.34 -4.05 -7.90
N PRO A 253 25.04 -3.76 -6.61
CA PRO A 253 25.97 -3.08 -5.71
C PRO A 253 27.30 -3.82 -5.51
N LEU A 254 27.25 -5.16 -5.45
CA LEU A 254 28.47 -5.97 -5.38
C LEU A 254 28.88 -6.43 -6.77
N PRO A 255 30.18 -6.31 -7.13
CA PRO A 255 30.70 -6.69 -8.43
C PRO A 255 30.82 -8.22 -8.54
N ILE A 256 29.68 -8.87 -8.74
CA ILE A 256 29.56 -10.30 -9.03
C ILE A 256 29.27 -10.44 -10.53
N ASP A 257 29.86 -11.46 -11.15
CA ASP A 257 29.58 -11.71 -12.57
C ASP A 257 28.12 -12.05 -12.80
N PRO A 258 27.36 -11.25 -13.58
CA PRO A 258 25.97 -11.51 -13.89
C PRO A 258 25.70 -12.88 -14.53
N ILE A 259 26.64 -13.40 -15.33
CA ILE A 259 26.47 -14.69 -16.00
C ILE A 259 26.38 -15.82 -14.96
N SER A 260 27.23 -15.77 -13.93
CA SER A 260 27.21 -16.79 -12.88
C SER A 260 25.89 -16.79 -12.09
N ILE A 261 25.34 -15.61 -11.76
CA ILE A 261 24.04 -15.48 -11.09
C ILE A 261 22.91 -16.06 -11.97
N LEU A 262 22.94 -15.74 -13.27
CA LEU A 262 21.92 -16.19 -14.23
C LEU A 262 21.97 -17.73 -14.42
N GLN A 263 23.18 -18.32 -14.48
CA GLN A 263 23.38 -19.75 -14.56
C GLN A 263 22.86 -20.46 -13.31
N ASP A 264 23.22 -19.99 -12.12
CA ASP A 264 22.75 -20.54 -10.85
C ASP A 264 21.22 -20.49 -10.72
N ALA A 265 20.59 -19.43 -11.28
CA ALA A 265 19.13 -19.27 -11.32
C ALA A 265 18.47 -20.00 -12.51
N SER A 266 19.23 -20.67 -13.37
CA SER A 266 18.73 -21.32 -14.59
C SER A 266 17.97 -20.37 -15.53
N ILE A 267 18.46 -19.14 -15.67
CA ILE A 267 17.87 -18.10 -16.52
C ILE A 267 18.82 -17.78 -17.68
N GLU A 268 18.27 -17.78 -18.89
CA GLU A 268 19.00 -17.44 -20.11
C GLU A 268 19.53 -15.99 -20.05
N PRO A 269 20.85 -15.75 -20.21
CA PRO A 269 21.46 -14.42 -20.07
C PRO A 269 20.97 -13.37 -21.07
N THR A 270 20.36 -13.80 -22.17
CA THR A 270 19.82 -12.95 -23.23
C THR A 270 18.40 -12.48 -22.97
N ARG A 271 17.70 -13.05 -21.98
CA ARG A 271 16.35 -12.59 -21.60
C ARG A 271 16.37 -11.17 -21.06
N ARG A 272 15.23 -10.50 -21.16
CA ARG A 272 14.97 -9.20 -20.54
C ARG A 272 14.19 -9.35 -19.26
N ALA A 273 14.21 -8.32 -18.41
CA ALA A 273 13.54 -8.33 -17.10
C ALA A 273 12.03 -8.66 -17.21
N GLU A 274 11.33 -8.08 -18.20
CA GLU A 274 9.90 -8.31 -18.40
C GLU A 274 9.51 -9.74 -18.85
N GLU A 275 10.47 -10.58 -19.13
CA GLU A 275 10.28 -11.96 -19.55
C GLU A 275 10.44 -12.98 -18.42
N VAL A 276 10.93 -12.51 -17.24
CA VAL A 276 11.19 -13.34 -16.07
C VAL A 276 10.02 -13.24 -15.11
N ASP A 277 9.49 -14.36 -14.70
CA ASP A 277 8.42 -14.42 -13.70
C ASP A 277 8.94 -14.20 -12.26
N VAL A 278 8.02 -14.18 -11.32
CA VAL A 278 8.35 -13.95 -9.89
C VAL A 278 9.29 -15.02 -9.36
N GLU A 279 9.09 -16.30 -9.72
CA GLU A 279 9.95 -17.39 -9.26
C GLU A 279 11.37 -17.27 -9.79
N GLY A 280 11.51 -16.88 -11.05
CA GLY A 280 12.81 -16.58 -11.65
C GLY A 280 13.53 -15.44 -10.94
N PHE A 281 12.81 -14.36 -10.58
CA PHE A 281 13.39 -13.28 -9.78
C PHE A 281 13.78 -13.74 -8.37
N CYS A 282 13.00 -14.60 -7.73
CA CYS A 282 13.35 -15.20 -6.44
C CYS A 282 14.59 -16.11 -6.57
N ALA A 283 14.71 -16.86 -7.65
CA ALA A 283 15.90 -17.69 -7.93
C ALA A 283 17.15 -16.81 -8.12
N LEU A 284 17.05 -15.72 -8.88
CA LEU A 284 18.13 -14.73 -9.01
C LEU A 284 18.53 -14.11 -7.66
N ALA A 285 17.55 -13.79 -6.81
CA ALA A 285 17.82 -13.23 -5.49
C ALA A 285 18.56 -14.25 -4.59
N ARG A 286 18.19 -15.54 -4.63
CA ARG A 286 18.88 -16.62 -3.92
C ARG A 286 20.32 -16.79 -4.42
N ALA A 287 20.51 -16.85 -5.73
CA ALA A 287 21.84 -16.97 -6.35
C ALA A 287 22.74 -15.78 -5.98
N TYR A 288 22.20 -14.57 -5.99
CA TYR A 288 22.92 -13.36 -5.60
C TYR A 288 23.30 -13.36 -4.12
N ALA A 289 22.42 -13.81 -3.22
CA ALA A 289 22.69 -13.93 -1.79
C ALA A 289 23.86 -14.88 -1.52
N LEU A 290 23.83 -16.09 -2.11
CA LEU A 290 24.89 -17.09 -1.95
C LEU A 290 26.27 -16.53 -2.34
N ARG A 291 26.36 -15.86 -3.48
CA ARG A 291 27.62 -15.28 -3.95
C ARG A 291 28.07 -14.06 -3.16
N THR A 292 27.15 -13.37 -2.54
CA THR A 292 27.44 -12.27 -1.61
C THR A 292 28.09 -12.79 -0.34
N ASP A 293 27.58 -13.90 0.21
CA ASP A 293 28.11 -14.55 1.40
C ASP A 293 29.47 -15.18 1.17
N GLU A 294 29.70 -15.79 -0.01
CA GLU A 294 31.01 -16.32 -0.40
C GLU A 294 32.10 -15.24 -0.49
N LYS A 295 31.73 -14.04 -0.94
CA LYS A 295 32.67 -12.92 -1.11
C LYS A 295 33.00 -12.20 0.20
N ASN A 296 32.14 -12.33 1.21
CA ASN A 296 32.31 -11.71 2.53
C ASN A 296 33.05 -12.64 3.53
N ARG A 297 33.38 -13.86 3.12
CA ARG A 297 34.23 -14.83 3.85
C ARG A 297 35.67 -14.73 3.40
#